data_c8aafbc3d1ef7a102fbe3c459770d86a
#
_entry.id   c8aafbc3d1ef7a102fbe3c459770d86a
#
_cell.length_a   1.000
_cell.length_b   1.000
_cell.length_c   1.000
_cell.angle_alpha   90.00
_cell.angle_beta   90.00
_cell.angle_gamma   90.00
#
_symmetry.space_group_name_H-M   'P 1'
#
loop_
_entity.id
_entity.type
_entity.pdbx_description
1 polymer ?
#
loop_
_entity_poly.entity_id
_entity_poly.type
_entity_poly.pdbx_seq_one_letter_code
_entity_poly.pdbx_strand_id
1 'polypeptide(L)'
;MSDQSKSNEKHDALIRAIISGDAYRLAYEDKDFLNSDDLRPIRLQLELLKPEQELRRQKVSSTVVVFGSARTLSHDQAHAALTELEARSSSEKVDEQHAKQLANAKNQLAQSHYYEEARRFSHIISSRFQEAHRRDFVVVTGGGPGIMEAANRGAFEAGARSIGLNITLPHEQQPNPFISPEMAFQFHYFAVRKMHFLMRAKGLVVFPGGFGTLDELFEVLTLVQTGKMTLIPIVLVGQEYWHRIIDFDYLVESGLISAQDKQLLTYVDTAEEIVTVLENFYAGKPPKDETVEG
;
A
#
# COMPACT_ATOMS: atom_id res chain seq x y z
N MET A 1 -8.96 51.87 -46.96
CA MET A 1 -9.41 51.07 -45.81
C MET A 1 -9.95 52.02 -44.78
N SER A 2 -11.26 51.93 -44.50
CA SER A 2 -11.98 52.91 -43.65
C SER A 2 -11.52 52.80 -42.18
N ASP A 3 -11.55 53.93 -41.49
CA ASP A 3 -11.22 54.03 -40.05
C ASP A 3 -12.02 52.98 -39.18
N GLN A 4 -13.20 52.61 -39.65
CA GLN A 4 -14.07 51.61 -39.06
C GLN A 4 -13.51 50.16 -39.13
N SER A 5 -12.81 49.82 -40.22
CA SER A 5 -12.13 48.51 -40.37
C SER A 5 -10.96 48.35 -39.39
N LYS A 6 -10.15 49.40 -39.23
CA LYS A 6 -9.04 49.40 -38.27
C LYS A 6 -9.52 49.36 -36.80
N SER A 7 -10.68 49.98 -36.50
CA SER A 7 -11.29 49.93 -35.17
C SER A 7 -11.78 48.52 -34.81
N ASN A 8 -12.41 47.81 -35.78
CA ASN A 8 -12.88 46.43 -35.57
C ASN A 8 -11.71 45.45 -35.41
N GLU A 9 -10.65 45.57 -36.20
CA GLU A 9 -9.45 44.71 -36.08
C GLU A 9 -8.79 44.88 -34.69
N LYS A 10 -8.75 46.11 -34.20
CA LYS A 10 -8.19 46.41 -32.85
C LYS A 10 -9.06 45.87 -31.74
N HIS A 11 -10.39 45.93 -31.88
CA HIS A 11 -11.35 45.36 -30.95
C HIS A 11 -11.23 43.82 -30.90
N ASP A 12 -11.17 43.16 -32.03
CA ASP A 12 -10.98 41.69 -32.12
C ASP A 12 -9.65 41.23 -31.56
N ALA A 13 -8.59 42.04 -31.73
CA ALA A 13 -7.30 41.75 -31.14
C ALA A 13 -7.36 41.82 -29.58
N LEU A 14 -8.08 42.79 -29.00
CA LEU A 14 -8.28 42.90 -27.56
C LEU A 14 -9.09 41.73 -27.01
N ILE A 15 -10.16 41.33 -27.70
CA ILE A 15 -10.96 40.16 -27.28
C ILE A 15 -10.09 38.90 -27.32
N ARG A 16 -9.31 38.66 -28.36
CA ARG A 16 -8.39 37.53 -28.44
C ARG A 16 -7.36 37.54 -27.28
N ALA A 17 -6.82 38.70 -26.93
CA ALA A 17 -5.90 38.86 -25.83
C ALA A 17 -6.55 38.52 -24.47
N ILE A 18 -7.81 38.92 -24.26
CA ILE A 18 -8.58 38.57 -23.06
C ILE A 18 -8.80 37.06 -23.00
N ILE A 19 -9.32 36.44 -24.08
CA ILE A 19 -9.63 35.00 -24.11
C ILE A 19 -8.38 34.13 -23.93
N SER A 20 -7.22 34.59 -24.45
CA SER A 20 -5.95 33.87 -24.30
C SER A 20 -5.23 34.15 -22.98
N GLY A 21 -5.74 35.07 -22.18
CA GLY A 21 -5.12 35.42 -20.88
C GLY A 21 -5.36 34.38 -19.81
N ASP A 22 -4.37 34.14 -18.95
CA ASP A 22 -4.47 33.16 -17.87
C ASP A 22 -5.62 33.44 -16.90
N ALA A 23 -5.92 34.69 -16.63
CA ALA A 23 -7.04 35.10 -15.78
C ALA A 23 -8.43 34.72 -16.34
N TYR A 24 -8.55 34.46 -17.65
CA TYR A 24 -9.81 34.08 -18.29
C TYR A 24 -10.03 32.56 -18.29
N ARG A 25 -9.01 31.78 -17.93
CA ARG A 25 -9.11 30.33 -17.81
C ARG A 25 -10.02 29.94 -16.65
N LEU A 26 -10.84 28.90 -16.84
CA LEU A 26 -11.66 28.36 -15.75
C LEU A 26 -10.76 27.79 -14.66
N ALA A 27 -11.03 28.16 -13.41
CA ALA A 27 -10.16 27.83 -12.28
C ALA A 27 -9.88 26.31 -12.13
N TYR A 28 -10.86 25.44 -12.43
CA TYR A 28 -10.69 23.98 -12.36
C TYR A 28 -9.93 23.39 -13.56
N GLU A 29 -9.66 24.17 -14.61
CA GLU A 29 -8.84 23.80 -15.76
C GLU A 29 -7.43 24.42 -15.71
N ASP A 30 -7.22 25.35 -14.78
CA ASP A 30 -5.94 26.00 -14.57
C ASP A 30 -5.05 25.15 -13.68
N LYS A 31 -4.17 24.37 -14.31
CA LYS A 31 -3.25 23.48 -13.58
C LYS A 31 -2.23 24.23 -12.75
N ASP A 32 -1.78 25.40 -13.17
CA ASP A 32 -0.80 26.19 -12.44
C ASP A 32 -1.42 26.78 -11.18
N PHE A 33 -2.64 27.29 -11.29
CA PHE A 33 -3.43 27.71 -10.13
C PHE A 33 -3.71 26.54 -9.20
N LEU A 34 -4.20 25.39 -9.69
CA LEU A 34 -4.48 24.20 -8.88
C LEU A 34 -3.24 23.63 -8.19
N ASN A 35 -2.04 23.82 -8.75
CA ASN A 35 -0.78 23.37 -8.17
C ASN A 35 -0.12 24.40 -7.24
N SER A 36 -0.68 25.60 -7.13
CA SER A 36 -0.16 26.64 -6.21
C SER A 36 -0.20 26.17 -4.75
N ASP A 37 0.68 26.75 -3.93
CA ASP A 37 0.75 26.43 -2.49
C ASP A 37 -0.54 26.75 -1.74
N ASP A 38 -1.23 27.83 -2.13
CA ASP A 38 -2.49 28.27 -1.53
C ASP A 38 -3.62 27.22 -1.69
N LEU A 39 -3.57 26.42 -2.75
CA LEU A 39 -4.57 25.38 -3.00
C LEU A 39 -4.17 23.99 -2.45
N ARG A 40 -3.14 23.89 -1.62
CA ARG A 40 -2.78 22.64 -0.93
C ARG A 40 -3.96 22.02 -0.15
N PRO A 41 -4.79 22.78 0.60
CA PRO A 41 -5.96 22.21 1.29
C PRO A 41 -6.96 21.55 0.33
N ILE A 42 -7.17 22.13 -0.84
CA ILE A 42 -8.10 21.59 -1.86
C ILE A 42 -7.51 20.28 -2.43
N ARG A 43 -6.20 20.23 -2.71
CA ARG A 43 -5.56 19.00 -3.20
C ARG A 43 -5.64 17.87 -2.17
N LEU A 44 -5.45 18.16 -0.87
CA LEU A 44 -5.65 17.18 0.21
C LEU A 44 -7.07 16.61 0.21
N GLN A 45 -8.09 17.47 0.03
CA GLN A 45 -9.49 17.03 -0.08
C GLN A 45 -9.73 16.15 -1.32
N LEU A 46 -9.14 16.51 -2.46
CA LEU A 46 -9.26 15.71 -3.69
C LEU A 46 -8.61 14.33 -3.53
N GLU A 47 -7.44 14.24 -2.90
CA GLU A 47 -6.78 12.96 -2.62
C GLU A 47 -7.55 12.11 -1.60
N LEU A 48 -8.28 12.72 -0.68
CA LEU A 48 -9.17 11.99 0.23
C LEU A 48 -10.43 11.50 -0.48
N LEU A 49 -11.05 12.32 -1.33
CA LEU A 49 -12.36 12.01 -1.94
C LEU A 49 -12.27 11.02 -3.10
N LYS A 50 -11.26 11.15 -3.97
CA LYS A 50 -11.17 10.35 -5.20
C LYS A 50 -11.12 8.85 -4.94
N PRO A 51 -10.21 8.32 -4.09
CA PRO A 51 -10.20 6.89 -3.77
C PRO A 51 -11.49 6.44 -3.06
N GLU A 52 -12.02 7.27 -2.15
CA GLU A 52 -13.25 6.98 -1.42
C GLU A 52 -14.46 6.75 -2.35
N GLN A 53 -14.66 7.64 -3.31
CA GLN A 53 -15.74 7.51 -4.30
C GLN A 53 -15.56 6.25 -5.14
N GLU A 54 -14.34 5.95 -5.58
CA GLU A 54 -14.09 4.77 -6.40
C GLU A 54 -14.29 3.47 -5.60
N LEU A 55 -13.77 3.38 -4.37
CA LEU A 55 -13.94 2.20 -3.52
C LEU A 55 -15.42 1.93 -3.22
N ARG A 56 -16.24 2.98 -2.99
CA ARG A 56 -17.70 2.84 -2.88
C ARG A 56 -18.33 2.32 -4.17
N ARG A 57 -17.92 2.86 -5.33
CA ARG A 57 -18.41 2.40 -6.63
C ARG A 57 -18.07 0.91 -6.87
N GLN A 58 -16.88 0.50 -6.45
CA GLN A 58 -16.43 -0.90 -6.51
C GLN A 58 -17.02 -1.79 -5.40
N LYS A 59 -17.87 -1.24 -4.52
CA LYS A 59 -18.55 -1.97 -3.43
C LYS A 59 -17.56 -2.63 -2.45
N VAL A 60 -16.47 -1.93 -2.16
CA VAL A 60 -15.48 -2.34 -1.17
C VAL A 60 -16.00 -1.98 0.22
N SER A 61 -16.42 -2.98 1.00
CA SER A 61 -16.93 -2.80 2.36
C SER A 61 -15.81 -2.82 3.39
N SER A 62 -14.88 -3.75 3.26
CA SER A 62 -13.74 -3.86 4.18
C SER A 62 -12.46 -4.25 3.46
N THR A 63 -11.33 -3.95 4.09
CA THR A 63 -9.99 -4.26 3.54
C THR A 63 -9.16 -5.03 4.56
N VAL A 64 -8.20 -5.80 4.05
CA VAL A 64 -7.06 -6.32 4.81
C VAL A 64 -5.79 -5.68 4.27
N VAL A 65 -5.05 -5.03 5.17
CA VAL A 65 -3.83 -4.31 4.81
C VAL A 65 -2.65 -5.27 4.87
N VAL A 66 -1.83 -5.29 3.83
CA VAL A 66 -0.61 -6.10 3.79
C VAL A 66 0.60 -5.21 3.61
N PHE A 67 1.48 -5.22 4.61
CA PHE A 67 2.77 -4.55 4.57
C PHE A 67 3.92 -5.54 4.61
N GLY A 68 5.06 -5.13 4.07
CA GLY A 68 6.29 -5.89 4.06
C GLY A 68 7.34 -5.27 3.13
N SER A 69 8.48 -5.94 3.03
CA SER A 69 9.61 -5.45 2.24
C SER A 69 9.31 -5.40 0.74
N ALA A 70 9.60 -4.26 0.12
CA ALA A 70 9.62 -4.11 -1.34
C ALA A 70 10.78 -4.87 -2.02
N ARG A 71 11.72 -5.41 -1.23
CA ARG A 71 12.94 -6.09 -1.73
C ARG A 71 12.84 -7.61 -1.70
N THR A 72 11.78 -8.17 -1.14
CA THR A 72 11.57 -9.62 -1.10
C THR A 72 11.23 -10.12 -2.50
N LEU A 73 12.04 -11.03 -3.03
CA LEU A 73 11.84 -11.63 -4.34
C LEU A 73 10.92 -12.85 -4.25
N SER A 74 10.25 -13.19 -5.37
CA SER A 74 9.61 -14.50 -5.48
C SER A 74 10.68 -15.61 -5.45
N HIS A 75 10.27 -16.83 -5.13
CA HIS A 75 11.19 -17.97 -5.09
C HIS A 75 11.93 -18.14 -6.42
N ASP A 76 11.22 -18.05 -7.54
CA ASP A 76 11.81 -18.23 -8.87
C ASP A 76 12.83 -17.13 -9.19
N GLN A 77 12.53 -15.87 -8.87
CA GLN A 77 13.45 -14.75 -9.08
C GLN A 77 14.69 -14.87 -8.19
N ALA A 78 14.53 -15.23 -6.91
CA ALA A 78 15.63 -15.39 -5.98
C ALA A 78 16.53 -16.57 -6.37
N HIS A 79 15.94 -17.69 -6.78
CA HIS A 79 16.65 -18.87 -7.25
C HIS A 79 17.43 -18.60 -8.55
N ALA A 80 16.81 -17.91 -9.51
CA ALA A 80 17.47 -17.53 -10.76
C ALA A 80 18.68 -16.60 -10.49
N ALA A 81 18.51 -15.60 -9.63
CA ALA A 81 19.60 -14.69 -9.25
C ALA A 81 20.76 -15.42 -8.55
N LEU A 82 20.48 -16.37 -7.66
CA LEU A 82 21.49 -17.19 -7.01
C LEU A 82 22.23 -18.06 -8.02
N THR A 83 21.50 -18.76 -8.90
CA THR A 83 22.09 -19.65 -9.92
C THR A 83 23.01 -18.86 -10.86
N GLU A 84 22.65 -17.67 -11.27
CA GLU A 84 23.48 -16.80 -12.11
C GLU A 84 24.81 -16.43 -11.41
N LEU A 85 24.73 -16.06 -10.13
CA LEU A 85 25.93 -15.72 -9.36
C LEU A 85 26.83 -16.93 -9.09
N GLU A 86 26.27 -18.11 -8.85
CA GLU A 86 27.04 -19.36 -8.68
C GLU A 86 27.73 -19.76 -9.98
N ALA A 87 27.08 -19.62 -11.14
CA ALA A 87 27.71 -19.88 -12.45
C ALA A 87 28.92 -18.97 -12.72
N ARG A 88 28.83 -17.68 -12.34
CA ARG A 88 29.96 -16.75 -12.44
C ARG A 88 31.12 -17.13 -11.52
N SER A 89 30.83 -17.64 -10.32
CA SER A 89 31.83 -18.08 -9.34
C SER A 89 32.70 -19.23 -9.89
N SER A 90 32.16 -20.04 -10.80
CA SER A 90 32.87 -21.17 -11.39
C SER A 90 33.82 -20.75 -12.51
N SER A 91 33.73 -19.57 -13.06
CA SER A 91 34.44 -19.06 -14.22
C SER A 91 35.48 -17.96 -13.94
N GLU A 92 35.36 -17.25 -12.79
CA GLU A 92 36.20 -16.10 -12.46
C GLU A 92 36.80 -16.22 -11.04
N LYS A 93 37.89 -15.48 -10.77
CA LYS A 93 38.41 -15.36 -9.39
C LYS A 93 37.38 -14.63 -8.53
N VAL A 94 36.88 -15.33 -7.52
CA VAL A 94 35.96 -14.78 -6.54
C VAL A 94 36.64 -13.68 -5.73
N ASP A 95 36.19 -12.44 -5.90
CA ASP A 95 36.60 -11.30 -5.06
C ASP A 95 35.65 -11.12 -3.88
N GLU A 96 36.02 -10.23 -2.97
CA GLU A 96 35.20 -9.92 -1.77
C GLU A 96 33.81 -9.39 -2.13
N GLN A 97 33.67 -8.64 -3.22
CA GLN A 97 32.40 -8.11 -3.69
C GLN A 97 31.47 -9.22 -4.18
N HIS A 98 32.01 -10.16 -4.92
CA HIS A 98 31.25 -11.34 -5.39
C HIS A 98 30.80 -12.23 -4.22
N ALA A 99 31.65 -12.44 -3.21
CA ALA A 99 31.27 -13.19 -2.01
C ALA A 99 30.12 -12.51 -1.26
N LYS A 100 30.10 -11.18 -1.15
CA LYS A 100 28.98 -10.41 -0.57
C LYS A 100 27.70 -10.55 -1.40
N GLN A 101 27.79 -10.49 -2.72
CA GLN A 101 26.64 -10.67 -3.61
C GLN A 101 26.03 -12.06 -3.47
N LEU A 102 26.86 -13.10 -3.40
CA LEU A 102 26.42 -14.48 -3.22
C LEU A 102 25.74 -14.68 -1.85
N ALA A 103 26.30 -14.12 -0.78
CA ALA A 103 25.68 -14.16 0.54
C ALA A 103 24.32 -13.45 0.55
N ASN A 104 24.22 -12.31 -0.11
CA ASN A 104 22.95 -11.59 -0.25
C ASN A 104 21.92 -12.39 -1.05
N ALA A 105 22.30 -13.02 -2.16
CA ALA A 105 21.39 -13.84 -2.97
C ALA A 105 20.88 -15.06 -2.18
N LYS A 106 21.73 -15.71 -1.37
CA LYS A 106 21.32 -16.79 -0.45
C LYS A 106 20.31 -16.29 0.57
N ASN A 107 20.54 -15.12 1.16
CA ASN A 107 19.59 -14.51 2.09
C ASN A 107 18.26 -14.16 1.40
N GLN A 108 18.29 -13.64 0.18
CA GLN A 108 17.09 -13.36 -0.60
C GLN A 108 16.30 -14.63 -0.92
N LEU A 109 16.98 -15.73 -1.26
CA LEU A 109 16.33 -17.02 -1.45
C LEU A 109 15.71 -17.54 -0.15
N ALA A 110 16.42 -17.43 0.98
CA ALA A 110 15.86 -17.78 2.28
C ALA A 110 14.63 -16.92 2.67
N GLN A 111 14.60 -15.64 2.28
CA GLN A 111 13.47 -14.73 2.55
C GLN A 111 12.31 -14.87 1.55
N SER A 112 12.53 -15.56 0.41
CA SER A 112 11.51 -15.63 -0.64
C SER A 112 10.24 -16.40 -0.22
N HIS A 113 10.31 -17.24 0.80
CA HIS A 113 9.13 -17.92 1.34
C HIS A 113 8.08 -16.91 1.85
N TYR A 114 8.47 -15.73 2.36
CA TYR A 114 7.51 -14.69 2.75
C TYR A 114 6.74 -14.11 1.58
N TYR A 115 7.35 -14.06 0.38
CA TYR A 115 6.62 -13.70 -0.84
C TYR A 115 5.53 -14.72 -1.15
N GLU A 116 5.85 -16.00 -1.08
CA GLU A 116 4.89 -17.07 -1.39
C GLU A 116 3.79 -17.16 -0.31
N GLU A 117 4.12 -16.93 0.96
CA GLU A 117 3.11 -16.87 2.03
C GLU A 117 2.17 -15.67 1.86
N ALA A 118 2.68 -14.49 1.48
CA ALA A 118 1.86 -13.31 1.21
C ALA A 118 0.92 -13.54 0.02
N ARG A 119 1.43 -14.15 -1.06
CA ARG A 119 0.65 -14.52 -2.24
C ARG A 119 -0.43 -15.53 -1.90
N ARG A 120 -0.08 -16.58 -1.16
CA ARG A 120 -0.99 -17.64 -0.74
C ARG A 120 -2.09 -17.11 0.21
N PHE A 121 -1.72 -16.34 1.21
CA PHE A 121 -2.69 -15.67 2.10
C PHE A 121 -3.71 -14.86 1.30
N SER A 122 -3.22 -13.99 0.41
CA SER A 122 -4.08 -13.11 -0.38
C SER A 122 -4.98 -13.88 -1.33
N HIS A 123 -4.51 -15.00 -1.90
CA HIS A 123 -5.34 -15.90 -2.70
C HIS A 123 -6.47 -16.51 -1.88
N ILE A 124 -6.18 -17.04 -0.69
CA ILE A 124 -7.17 -17.70 0.17
C ILE A 124 -8.24 -16.69 0.62
N ILE A 125 -7.84 -15.54 1.17
CA ILE A 125 -8.78 -14.56 1.72
C ILE A 125 -9.66 -13.95 0.61
N SER A 126 -9.08 -13.66 -0.54
CA SER A 126 -9.79 -13.09 -1.68
C SER A 126 -10.78 -14.04 -2.32
N SER A 127 -10.46 -15.34 -2.38
CA SER A 127 -11.36 -16.37 -2.90
C SER A 127 -12.60 -16.57 -2.03
N ARG A 128 -12.50 -16.28 -0.71
CA ARG A 128 -13.58 -16.57 0.25
C ARG A 128 -14.56 -15.41 0.43
N PHE A 129 -14.12 -14.16 0.33
CA PHE A 129 -14.88 -13.01 0.83
C PHE A 129 -15.17 -11.92 -0.20
N GLN A 130 -14.85 -12.13 -1.47
CA GLN A 130 -15.15 -11.16 -2.52
C GLN A 130 -16.26 -11.65 -3.45
N GLU A 131 -17.44 -11.05 -3.31
CA GLU A 131 -18.59 -11.29 -4.18
C GLU A 131 -18.88 -10.06 -5.06
N ALA A 132 -19.64 -10.26 -6.16
CA ALA A 132 -19.90 -9.18 -7.13
C ALA A 132 -20.69 -7.98 -6.54
N HIS A 133 -21.52 -8.23 -5.53
CA HIS A 133 -22.36 -7.20 -4.91
C HIS A 133 -21.76 -6.63 -3.61
N ARG A 134 -20.79 -7.32 -3.00
CA ARG A 134 -20.10 -6.91 -1.79
C ARG A 134 -18.70 -7.51 -1.75
N ARG A 135 -17.69 -6.69 -1.49
CA ARG A 135 -16.31 -7.12 -1.37
C ARG A 135 -15.80 -6.84 0.04
N ASP A 136 -15.53 -7.91 0.76
CA ASP A 136 -14.93 -7.86 2.09
C ASP A 136 -13.49 -8.36 2.07
N PHE A 137 -12.70 -7.90 3.03
CA PHE A 137 -11.27 -8.20 3.17
C PHE A 137 -10.50 -8.01 1.86
N VAL A 138 -10.86 -6.97 1.08
CA VAL A 138 -10.11 -6.66 -0.14
C VAL A 138 -8.66 -6.33 0.23
N VAL A 139 -7.73 -7.05 -0.39
CA VAL A 139 -6.30 -6.86 -0.13
C VAL A 139 -5.90 -5.46 -0.57
N VAL A 140 -5.28 -4.70 0.33
CA VAL A 140 -4.71 -3.37 0.05
C VAL A 140 -3.23 -3.35 0.40
N THR A 141 -2.43 -2.83 -0.52
CA THR A 141 -0.98 -2.70 -0.39
C THR A 141 -0.51 -1.31 -0.82
N GLY A 142 0.77 -1.02 -0.60
CA GLY A 142 1.40 0.18 -1.16
C GLY A 142 1.63 0.16 -2.67
N GLY A 143 1.23 -0.91 -3.37
CA GLY A 143 1.25 -1.01 -4.82
C GLY A 143 2.64 -1.22 -5.46
N GLY A 144 3.69 -1.33 -4.67
CA GLY A 144 5.07 -1.56 -5.14
C GLY A 144 5.41 -3.05 -5.33
N PRO A 145 6.71 -3.37 -5.53
CA PRO A 145 7.20 -4.74 -5.68
C PRO A 145 7.28 -5.49 -4.33
N GLY A 146 7.80 -6.70 -4.36
CA GLY A 146 8.06 -7.53 -3.19
C GLY A 146 6.80 -8.06 -2.55
N ILE A 147 6.67 -7.94 -1.23
CA ILE A 147 5.49 -8.42 -0.49
C ILE A 147 4.20 -7.77 -0.99
N MET A 148 4.24 -6.50 -1.38
CA MET A 148 3.09 -5.80 -1.94
C MET A 148 2.62 -6.43 -3.25
N GLU A 149 3.56 -6.73 -4.14
CA GLU A 149 3.29 -7.45 -5.39
C GLU A 149 2.76 -8.85 -5.13
N ALA A 150 3.38 -9.60 -4.22
CA ALA A 150 2.95 -10.95 -3.84
C ALA A 150 1.48 -10.96 -3.40
N ALA A 151 1.10 -10.03 -2.53
CA ALA A 151 -0.26 -9.91 -2.04
C ALA A 151 -1.26 -9.53 -3.14
N ASN A 152 -0.95 -8.53 -3.98
CA ASN A 152 -1.80 -8.19 -5.12
C ASN A 152 -1.92 -9.36 -6.11
N ARG A 153 -0.81 -10.08 -6.36
CA ARG A 153 -0.76 -11.25 -7.25
C ARG A 153 -1.65 -12.39 -6.74
N GLY A 154 -1.63 -12.68 -5.45
CA GLY A 154 -2.50 -13.70 -4.86
C GLY A 154 -3.98 -13.40 -5.08
N ALA A 155 -4.41 -12.15 -4.88
CA ALA A 155 -5.78 -11.72 -5.17
C ALA A 155 -6.12 -11.79 -6.67
N PHE A 156 -5.20 -11.38 -7.54
CA PHE A 156 -5.36 -11.47 -9.00
C PHE A 156 -5.54 -12.93 -9.45
N GLU A 157 -4.73 -13.85 -8.95
CA GLU A 157 -4.80 -15.29 -9.27
C GLU A 157 -6.08 -15.95 -8.75
N ALA A 158 -6.68 -15.40 -7.69
CA ALA A 158 -8.01 -15.79 -7.22
C ALA A 158 -9.16 -15.23 -8.09
N GLY A 159 -8.88 -14.47 -9.15
CA GLY A 159 -9.89 -13.77 -9.94
C GLY A 159 -10.58 -12.62 -9.18
N ALA A 160 -10.01 -12.20 -8.07
CA ALA A 160 -10.56 -11.19 -7.18
C ALA A 160 -9.92 -9.82 -7.42
N ARG A 161 -10.39 -8.80 -6.70
CA ARG A 161 -9.91 -7.42 -6.77
C ARG A 161 -8.91 -7.15 -5.66
N SER A 162 -7.94 -6.26 -5.95
CA SER A 162 -7.00 -5.73 -4.95
C SER A 162 -6.72 -4.25 -5.18
N ILE A 163 -6.29 -3.58 -4.13
CA ILE A 163 -6.04 -2.13 -4.09
C ILE A 163 -4.54 -1.87 -4.02
N GLY A 164 -4.07 -0.90 -4.79
CA GLY A 164 -2.72 -0.36 -4.69
C GLY A 164 -2.77 1.13 -4.33
N LEU A 165 -2.21 1.50 -3.19
CA LEU A 165 -2.08 2.89 -2.76
C LEU A 165 -0.64 3.35 -3.00
N ASN A 166 -0.34 3.76 -4.22
CA ASN A 166 1.00 4.21 -4.62
C ASN A 166 1.29 5.62 -4.09
N ILE A 167 2.56 5.96 -3.96
CA ILE A 167 3.03 7.29 -3.56
C ILE A 167 4.02 7.80 -4.60
N THR A 168 3.96 9.09 -4.91
CA THR A 168 4.96 9.73 -5.77
C THR A 168 6.28 9.81 -5.03
N LEU A 169 7.33 9.18 -5.57
CA LEU A 169 8.69 9.19 -5.03
C LEU A 169 9.64 9.88 -6.02
N PRO A 170 10.78 10.46 -5.55
CA PRO A 170 11.77 11.08 -6.42
C PRO A 170 12.35 10.13 -7.49
N HIS A 171 12.41 8.84 -7.18
CA HIS A 171 12.73 7.77 -8.14
C HIS A 171 11.43 7.03 -8.43
N GLU A 172 10.94 7.20 -9.64
CA GLU A 172 9.64 6.68 -10.07
C GLU A 172 9.60 5.16 -9.98
N GLN A 173 8.79 4.65 -9.06
CA GLN A 173 8.52 3.24 -8.91
C GLN A 173 7.21 2.94 -9.64
N GLN A 174 7.27 2.09 -10.65
CA GLN A 174 6.06 1.65 -11.35
C GLN A 174 5.19 0.82 -10.39
N PRO A 175 3.86 0.93 -10.49
CA PRO A 175 2.96 0.04 -9.76
C PRO A 175 3.17 -1.41 -10.22
N ASN A 176 2.98 -2.37 -9.31
CA ASN A 176 3.01 -3.77 -9.70
C ASN A 176 1.82 -4.12 -10.61
N PRO A 177 1.97 -5.09 -11.54
CA PRO A 177 0.97 -5.35 -12.59
C PRO A 177 -0.29 -6.08 -12.12
N PHE A 178 -0.37 -6.48 -10.85
CA PHE A 178 -1.45 -7.30 -10.31
C PHE A 178 -2.54 -6.50 -9.57
N ILE A 179 -2.39 -5.18 -9.48
CA ILE A 179 -3.41 -4.30 -8.90
C ILE A 179 -4.59 -4.21 -9.86
N SER A 180 -5.82 -4.18 -9.34
CA SER A 180 -6.99 -3.89 -10.16
C SER A 180 -6.92 -2.48 -10.72
N PRO A 181 -6.96 -2.28 -12.05
CA PRO A 181 -6.72 -0.96 -12.66
C PRO A 181 -7.60 0.16 -12.10
N GLU A 182 -8.86 -0.13 -11.80
CA GLU A 182 -9.83 0.81 -11.23
C GLU A 182 -9.60 1.10 -9.74
N MET A 183 -8.71 0.36 -9.07
CA MET A 183 -8.36 0.54 -7.66
C MET A 183 -6.85 0.78 -7.46
N ALA A 184 -6.17 1.23 -8.51
CA ALA A 184 -4.80 1.72 -8.46
C ALA A 184 -4.80 3.24 -8.24
N PHE A 185 -4.40 3.68 -7.06
CA PHE A 185 -4.38 5.10 -6.71
C PHE A 185 -2.94 5.59 -6.53
N GLN A 186 -2.70 6.85 -6.87
CA GLN A 186 -1.42 7.50 -6.67
C GLN A 186 -1.63 8.73 -5.79
N PHE A 187 -0.85 8.83 -4.73
CA PHE A 187 -0.89 9.91 -3.74
C PHE A 187 0.36 10.80 -3.86
N HIS A 188 0.17 12.06 -3.57
CA HIS A 188 1.25 13.01 -3.34
C HIS A 188 1.57 13.16 -1.84
N TYR A 189 0.53 13.07 -0.98
CA TYR A 189 0.65 13.29 0.45
C TYR A 189 0.64 11.99 1.24
N PHE A 190 1.76 11.69 1.95
CA PHE A 190 1.88 10.51 2.81
C PHE A 190 0.75 10.41 3.84
N ALA A 191 0.40 11.52 4.50
CA ALA A 191 -0.63 11.53 5.54
C ALA A 191 -1.99 11.05 5.01
N VAL A 192 -2.41 11.51 3.84
CA VAL A 192 -3.69 11.10 3.22
C VAL A 192 -3.65 9.63 2.82
N ARG A 193 -2.53 9.18 2.26
CA ARG A 193 -2.32 7.77 1.91
C ARG A 193 -2.44 6.85 3.14
N LYS A 194 -1.80 7.22 4.26
CA LYS A 194 -1.89 6.48 5.53
C LYS A 194 -3.33 6.38 6.03
N MET A 195 -4.09 7.47 5.97
CA MET A 195 -5.52 7.43 6.31
C MET A 195 -6.28 6.39 5.47
N HIS A 196 -6.04 6.33 4.16
CA HIS A 196 -6.73 5.39 3.27
C HIS A 196 -6.41 3.93 3.55
N PHE A 197 -5.20 3.60 4.04
CA PHE A 197 -4.92 2.24 4.50
C PHE A 197 -5.86 1.83 5.62
N LEU A 198 -6.20 2.74 6.53
CA LEU A 198 -6.87 2.41 7.78
C LEU A 198 -8.39 2.60 7.76
N MET A 199 -8.93 3.47 6.91
CA MET A 199 -10.36 3.83 6.91
C MET A 199 -11.31 2.63 6.78
N ARG A 200 -10.91 1.57 6.06
CA ARG A 200 -11.70 0.34 5.88
C ARG A 200 -11.01 -0.91 6.41
N ALA A 201 -9.88 -0.74 7.10
CA ALA A 201 -9.08 -1.86 7.57
C ALA A 201 -9.86 -2.68 8.61
N LYS A 202 -9.95 -3.96 8.37
CA LYS A 202 -10.47 -4.98 9.29
C LYS A 202 -9.42 -6.06 9.58
N GLY A 203 -8.19 -5.83 9.21
CA GLY A 203 -7.02 -6.64 9.53
C GLY A 203 -5.75 -6.00 9.01
N LEU A 204 -4.68 -6.20 9.75
CA LEU A 204 -3.33 -5.80 9.39
C LEU A 204 -2.42 -7.02 9.41
N VAL A 205 -1.79 -7.31 8.29
CA VAL A 205 -0.84 -8.41 8.12
C VAL A 205 0.51 -7.83 7.75
N VAL A 206 1.52 -8.07 8.58
CA VAL A 206 2.82 -7.43 8.46
C VAL A 206 3.90 -8.50 8.31
N PHE A 207 4.46 -8.58 7.12
CA PHE A 207 5.62 -9.41 6.80
C PHE A 207 6.93 -8.69 7.13
N PRO A 208 8.06 -9.39 7.18
CA PRO A 208 9.36 -8.76 7.38
C PRO A 208 9.60 -7.59 6.43
N GLY A 209 10.05 -6.45 6.98
CA GLY A 209 10.26 -5.24 6.20
C GLY A 209 11.12 -4.19 6.90
N GLY A 210 11.38 -3.10 6.21
CA GLY A 210 12.21 -2.00 6.73
C GLY A 210 11.37 -0.89 7.37
N PHE A 211 11.93 0.33 7.36
CA PHE A 211 11.36 1.50 8.04
C PHE A 211 9.92 1.80 7.64
N GLY A 212 9.57 1.71 6.35
CA GLY A 212 8.19 1.98 5.93
C GLY A 212 7.19 0.94 6.47
N THR A 213 7.61 -0.32 6.62
CA THR A 213 6.79 -1.36 7.24
C THR A 213 6.61 -1.13 8.74
N LEU A 214 7.69 -0.74 9.43
CA LEU A 214 7.66 -0.42 10.85
C LEU A 214 6.83 0.83 11.14
N ASP A 215 6.97 1.88 10.33
CA ASP A 215 6.20 3.12 10.43
C ASP A 215 4.68 2.86 10.40
N GLU A 216 4.22 2.07 9.46
CA GLU A 216 2.79 1.72 9.35
C GLU A 216 2.32 0.79 10.49
N LEU A 217 3.16 -0.16 10.92
CA LEU A 217 2.85 -1.01 12.07
C LEU A 217 2.66 -0.19 13.35
N PHE A 218 3.62 0.68 13.67
CA PHE A 218 3.57 1.47 14.90
C PHE A 218 2.47 2.53 14.88
N GLU A 219 2.10 3.06 13.72
CA GLU A 219 0.92 3.92 13.58
C GLU A 219 -0.35 3.18 14.00
N VAL A 220 -0.59 1.97 13.45
CA VAL A 220 -1.77 1.18 13.81
C VAL A 220 -1.78 0.82 15.28
N LEU A 221 -0.65 0.35 15.82
CA LEU A 221 -0.52 0.04 17.25
C LEU A 221 -0.88 1.26 18.13
N THR A 222 -0.38 2.44 17.76
CA THR A 222 -0.67 3.68 18.49
C THR A 222 -2.16 4.06 18.40
N LEU A 223 -2.78 3.95 17.23
CA LEU A 223 -4.18 4.29 17.04
C LEU A 223 -5.11 3.34 17.80
N VAL A 224 -4.81 2.04 17.82
CA VAL A 224 -5.58 1.05 18.59
C VAL A 224 -5.36 1.26 20.09
N GLN A 225 -4.12 1.40 20.55
CA GLN A 225 -3.78 1.65 21.95
C GLN A 225 -4.48 2.88 22.51
N THR A 226 -4.55 3.96 21.73
CA THR A 226 -5.16 5.23 22.15
C THR A 226 -6.68 5.29 21.94
N GLY A 227 -7.29 4.22 21.43
CA GLY A 227 -8.73 4.16 21.15
C GLY A 227 -9.20 5.05 20.00
N LYS A 228 -8.27 5.49 19.13
CA LYS A 228 -8.60 6.26 17.90
C LYS A 228 -9.02 5.36 16.75
N MET A 229 -8.74 4.08 16.84
CA MET A 229 -9.17 3.04 15.91
C MET A 229 -9.74 1.86 16.71
N THR A 230 -10.81 1.26 16.19
CA THR A 230 -11.35 0.01 16.76
C THR A 230 -10.33 -1.09 16.66
N LEU A 231 -10.36 -2.03 17.63
CA LEU A 231 -9.48 -3.19 17.62
C LEU A 231 -9.71 -4.02 16.34
N ILE A 232 -8.62 -4.32 15.66
CA ILE A 232 -8.56 -5.23 14.52
C ILE A 232 -7.44 -6.26 14.77
N PRO A 233 -7.46 -7.43 14.13
CA PRO A 233 -6.34 -8.37 14.16
C PRO A 233 -5.08 -7.72 13.58
N ILE A 234 -3.98 -7.72 14.36
CA ILE A 234 -2.65 -7.29 13.92
C ILE A 234 -1.75 -8.52 13.92
N VAL A 235 -1.42 -9.00 12.73
CA VAL A 235 -0.71 -10.27 12.52
C VAL A 235 0.70 -10.01 12.03
N LEU A 236 1.68 -10.44 12.81
CA LEU A 236 3.10 -10.37 12.48
C LEU A 236 3.56 -11.71 11.93
N VAL A 237 3.91 -11.74 10.64
CA VAL A 237 4.36 -12.96 9.96
C VAL A 237 5.88 -13.08 10.04
N GLY A 238 6.37 -14.26 10.41
CA GLY A 238 7.79 -14.50 10.62
C GLY A 238 8.23 -14.22 12.06
N GLN A 239 7.82 -15.10 12.97
CA GLN A 239 8.07 -14.95 14.42
C GLN A 239 9.55 -14.69 14.75
N GLU A 240 10.48 -15.42 14.14
CA GLU A 240 11.92 -15.24 14.37
C GLU A 240 12.37 -13.83 14.02
N TYR A 241 11.91 -13.29 12.86
CA TYR A 241 12.25 -11.94 12.43
C TYR A 241 11.79 -10.90 13.45
N TRP A 242 10.52 -10.97 13.86
CA TRP A 242 9.91 -9.96 14.74
C TRP A 242 10.51 -9.96 16.15
N HIS A 243 10.76 -11.14 16.73
CA HIS A 243 11.42 -11.24 18.04
C HIS A 243 12.89 -10.76 18.02
N ARG A 244 13.55 -10.77 16.85
CA ARG A 244 14.93 -10.27 16.74
C ARG A 244 15.04 -8.77 16.58
N ILE A 245 14.02 -8.11 16.02
CA ILE A 245 14.10 -6.68 15.71
C ILE A 245 13.36 -5.80 16.71
N ILE A 246 12.36 -6.32 17.41
CA ILE A 246 11.59 -5.58 18.41
C ILE A 246 11.39 -6.46 19.63
N ASP A 247 11.90 -6.00 20.77
CA ASP A 247 11.67 -6.61 22.07
C ASP A 247 10.48 -5.95 22.76
N PHE A 248 9.27 -6.45 22.48
CA PHE A 248 8.05 -5.96 23.10
C PHE A 248 7.98 -6.32 24.61
N ASP A 249 8.64 -7.38 25.06
CA ASP A 249 8.72 -7.72 26.48
C ASP A 249 9.51 -6.67 27.24
N TYR A 250 10.63 -6.22 26.68
CA TYR A 250 11.41 -5.14 27.26
C TYR A 250 10.64 -3.82 27.32
N LEU A 251 9.78 -3.53 26.33
CA LEU A 251 8.91 -2.34 26.38
C LEU A 251 7.90 -2.42 27.53
N VAL A 252 7.35 -3.60 27.81
CA VAL A 252 6.47 -3.83 28.98
C VAL A 252 7.24 -3.71 30.30
N GLU A 253 8.38 -4.39 30.42
CA GLU A 253 9.24 -4.35 31.60
C GLU A 253 9.71 -2.93 31.93
N SER A 254 10.00 -2.14 30.90
CA SER A 254 10.41 -0.74 31.05
C SER A 254 9.24 0.22 31.33
N GLY A 255 8.01 -0.27 31.37
CA GLY A 255 6.81 0.53 31.63
C GLY A 255 6.43 1.50 30.50
N LEU A 256 6.94 1.27 29.28
CA LEU A 256 6.65 2.12 28.10
C LEU A 256 5.35 1.73 27.41
N ILE A 257 4.96 0.47 27.51
CA ILE A 257 3.65 -0.06 27.09
C ILE A 257 3.08 -0.98 28.17
N SER A 258 1.80 -1.24 28.15
CA SER A 258 1.15 -2.18 29.07
C SER A 258 1.24 -3.63 28.56
N ALA A 259 1.04 -4.59 29.46
CA ALA A 259 0.94 -6.01 29.08
C ALA A 259 -0.26 -6.27 28.14
N GLN A 260 -1.33 -5.47 28.25
CA GLN A 260 -2.48 -5.52 27.34
C GLN A 260 -2.11 -5.03 25.94
N ASP A 261 -1.25 -4.01 25.80
CA ASP A 261 -0.81 -3.52 24.51
C ASP A 261 -0.04 -4.61 23.72
N LYS A 262 0.76 -5.41 24.40
CA LYS A 262 1.45 -6.56 23.80
C LYS A 262 0.46 -7.61 23.25
N GLN A 263 -0.71 -7.78 23.87
CA GLN A 263 -1.73 -8.74 23.41
C GLN A 263 -2.43 -8.31 22.10
N LEU A 264 -2.21 -7.09 21.61
CA LEU A 264 -2.66 -6.65 20.30
C LEU A 264 -2.00 -7.43 19.15
N LEU A 265 -0.83 -8.03 19.41
CA LEU A 265 0.00 -8.69 18.41
C LEU A 265 -0.23 -10.20 18.39
N THR A 266 -0.40 -10.75 17.21
CA THR A 266 -0.44 -12.19 16.97
C THR A 266 0.71 -12.57 16.03
N TYR A 267 1.54 -13.53 16.45
CA TYR A 267 2.67 -14.02 15.66
C TYR A 267 2.30 -15.32 14.96
N VAL A 268 2.63 -15.41 13.67
CA VAL A 268 2.39 -16.57 12.82
C VAL A 268 3.53 -16.74 11.80
N ASP A 269 3.56 -17.87 11.11
CA ASP A 269 4.55 -18.13 10.08
C ASP A 269 3.93 -18.50 8.72
N THR A 270 2.65 -18.87 8.67
CA THR A 270 2.00 -19.39 7.46
C THR A 270 0.73 -18.62 7.07
N ALA A 271 0.39 -18.70 5.80
CA ALA A 271 -0.82 -18.11 5.23
C ALA A 271 -2.11 -18.63 5.90
N GLU A 272 -2.17 -19.91 6.20
CA GLU A 272 -3.31 -20.55 6.87
C GLU A 272 -3.51 -20.04 8.28
N GLU A 273 -2.43 -19.82 9.03
CA GLU A 273 -2.49 -19.24 10.37
C GLU A 273 -3.01 -17.79 10.30
N ILE A 274 -2.56 -16.98 9.33
CA ILE A 274 -3.08 -15.61 9.13
C ILE A 274 -4.60 -15.65 8.93
N VAL A 275 -5.08 -16.50 8.00
CA VAL A 275 -6.51 -16.64 7.72
C VAL A 275 -7.27 -17.09 8.97
N THR A 276 -6.73 -18.05 9.71
CA THR A 276 -7.32 -18.56 10.95
C THR A 276 -7.48 -17.45 12.01
N VAL A 277 -6.48 -16.59 12.17
CA VAL A 277 -6.55 -15.44 13.09
C VAL A 277 -7.67 -14.48 12.69
N LEU A 278 -7.77 -14.14 11.40
CA LEU A 278 -8.83 -13.26 10.90
C LEU A 278 -10.22 -13.88 11.07
N GLU A 279 -10.38 -15.15 10.69
CA GLU A 279 -11.66 -15.85 10.81
C GLU A 279 -12.11 -15.99 12.26
N ASN A 280 -11.21 -16.34 13.17
CA ASN A 280 -11.52 -16.45 14.59
C ASN A 280 -11.96 -15.11 15.18
N PHE A 281 -11.28 -14.01 14.83
CA PHE A 281 -11.62 -12.68 15.32
C PHE A 281 -13.03 -12.24 14.89
N TYR A 282 -13.45 -12.55 13.67
CA TYR A 282 -14.75 -12.20 13.12
C TYR A 282 -15.77 -13.35 13.16
N ALA A 283 -15.50 -14.43 13.89
CA ALA A 283 -16.36 -15.61 14.01
C ALA A 283 -16.75 -16.22 12.64
N GLY A 284 -15.82 -16.24 11.69
CA GLY A 284 -16.01 -16.80 10.35
C GLY A 284 -16.93 -15.99 9.43
N LYS A 285 -17.28 -14.75 9.79
CA LYS A 285 -18.19 -13.89 9.01
C LYS A 285 -17.46 -12.61 8.57
N PRO A 286 -17.87 -12.01 7.43
CA PRO A 286 -17.40 -10.68 7.09
C PRO A 286 -17.72 -9.67 8.20
N PRO A 287 -16.88 -8.65 8.42
CA PRO A 287 -17.14 -7.59 9.36
C PRO A 287 -18.49 -6.93 9.07
N LYS A 288 -19.26 -6.61 10.10
CA LYS A 288 -20.49 -5.83 9.93
C LYS A 288 -20.11 -4.45 9.38
N ASP A 289 -20.97 -3.90 8.50
CA ASP A 289 -20.86 -2.51 8.11
C ASP A 289 -21.08 -1.66 9.37
N GLU A 290 -20.03 -1.10 9.92
CA GLU A 290 -20.15 0.07 10.75
C GLU A 290 -20.46 1.19 9.76
N THR A 291 -21.75 1.50 9.57
CA THR A 291 -22.14 2.75 8.95
C THR A 291 -21.41 3.83 9.73
N VAL A 292 -20.56 4.57 9.03
CA VAL A 292 -19.96 5.79 9.55
C VAL A 292 -21.12 6.73 9.78
N GLU A 293 -21.71 6.66 10.96
CA GLU A 293 -22.51 7.74 11.53
C GLU A 293 -21.49 8.83 11.88
N GLY A 294 -21.39 9.81 10.99
CA GLY A 294 -20.52 10.93 11.19
C GLY A 294 -21.17 12.21 10.80
#